data_7feba50ec3057cdcda1412dcf7767458
#
_entry.id   7feba50ec3057cdcda1412dcf7767458
#
_cell.length_a   1.000
_cell.length_b   1.000
_cell.length_c   1.000
_cell.angle_alpha   90.00
_cell.angle_beta   90.00
_cell.angle_gamma   90.00
#
_symmetry.space_group_name_H-M   'P 1'
#
loop_
_entity.id
_entity.type
_entity.pdbx_description
1 polymer ?
#
loop_
_entity_poly.entity_id
_entity_poly.type
_entity_poly.pdbx_seq_one_letter_code
_entity_poly.pdbx_strand_id
1 'polypeptide(L)'
;MILILLYLLLLHPNTKRKEKMKPYEKRYIAHRGLFNNRDIPENSLPAFRKAVQNGYGIELDVQLTKDDRLVVFHDGSLQRMTGVSKNLIDCSYEELQEYRLLETDEKIPLFDDVLKVLKKDTPLIIEIKTEGRYIETTKRTVERMRSYEGLYNMESFNPMVVRYLRKNEPDIIRGQLSYNYVDDRNSTLPLPMKFVLTNLLLNLWNDPDYIAYDCTNTGNLSFRILSRFLKAECVARTVKSQEELKRISSYYQCFIFDSFLPEGSDPSQMKK
;
A
#
# COMPACT_ATOMS: atom_id res chain seq x y z
N MET A 1 -33.27 13.75 -2.41
CA MET A 1 -32.27 14.77 -2.01
C MET A 1 -31.45 14.34 -0.79
N ILE A 2 -32.10 14.05 0.36
CA ILE A 2 -31.39 13.66 1.61
C ILE A 2 -30.45 12.45 1.43
N LEU A 3 -30.88 11.38 0.77
CA LEU A 3 -30.06 10.16 0.53
C LEU A 3 -28.82 10.46 -0.32
N ILE A 4 -28.92 11.33 -1.30
CA ILE A 4 -27.77 11.74 -2.13
C ILE A 4 -26.76 12.53 -1.30
N LEU A 5 -27.23 13.46 -0.47
CA LEU A 5 -26.37 14.23 0.43
C LEU A 5 -25.66 13.33 1.44
N LEU A 6 -26.38 12.37 2.01
CA LEU A 6 -25.81 11.38 2.93
C LEU A 6 -24.74 10.53 2.23
N TYR A 7 -25.02 10.07 1.01
CA TYR A 7 -24.07 9.30 0.22
C TYR A 7 -22.78 10.08 -0.07
N LEU A 8 -22.91 11.35 -0.53
CA LEU A 8 -21.74 12.21 -0.77
C LEU A 8 -20.96 12.50 0.50
N LEU A 9 -21.65 12.63 1.64
CA LEU A 9 -21.02 12.81 2.94
C LEU A 9 -20.19 11.56 3.35
N LEU A 10 -20.77 10.36 3.18
CA LEU A 10 -20.07 9.12 3.49
C LEU A 10 -18.81 8.91 2.63
N LEU A 11 -18.84 9.38 1.38
CA LEU A 11 -17.69 9.31 0.46
C LEU A 11 -16.58 10.30 0.82
N HIS A 12 -16.86 11.37 1.55
CA HIS A 12 -15.95 12.50 1.66
C HIS A 12 -14.64 12.14 2.38
N PRO A 13 -13.46 12.20 1.70
CA PRO A 13 -12.15 11.96 2.31
C PRO A 13 -11.60 13.25 2.92
N ASN A 14 -10.43 13.18 3.54
CA ASN A 14 -9.74 14.38 4.03
C ASN A 14 -9.16 15.20 2.88
N THR A 15 -9.80 16.29 2.53
CA THR A 15 -9.32 17.22 1.50
C THR A 15 -8.46 18.36 2.06
N LYS A 16 -8.35 18.50 3.39
CA LYS A 16 -7.62 19.60 4.05
C LYS A 16 -6.10 19.40 4.05
N ARG A 17 -5.65 18.17 3.82
CA ARG A 17 -4.24 17.79 3.91
C ARG A 17 -3.60 17.43 2.56
N LYS A 18 -4.20 17.81 1.44
CA LYS A 18 -3.72 17.53 0.08
C LYS A 18 -2.26 17.96 -0.14
N GLU A 19 -1.85 19.08 0.43
CA GLU A 19 -0.46 19.56 0.33
C GLU A 19 0.57 18.53 0.80
N LYS A 20 0.20 17.67 1.78
CA LYS A 20 1.07 16.61 2.27
C LYS A 20 1.28 15.50 1.22
N MET A 21 0.39 15.36 0.23
CA MET A 21 0.51 14.39 -0.86
C MET A 21 1.35 14.89 -2.05
N LYS A 22 1.65 16.18 -2.15
CA LYS A 22 2.47 16.76 -3.23
C LYS A 22 3.80 16.03 -3.49
N PRO A 23 4.56 15.59 -2.48
CA PRO A 23 5.80 14.85 -2.73
C PRO A 23 5.61 13.50 -3.46
N TYR A 24 4.39 12.97 -3.48
CA TYR A 24 4.03 11.74 -4.16
C TYR A 24 3.42 11.97 -5.56
N GLU A 25 3.05 13.21 -5.88
CA GLU A 25 2.45 13.52 -7.19
C GLU A 25 3.40 13.15 -8.33
N LYS A 26 2.83 12.51 -9.36
CA LYS A 26 3.54 12.03 -10.55
C LYS A 26 4.70 11.08 -10.26
N ARG A 27 4.74 10.48 -9.05
CA ARG A 27 5.74 9.48 -8.70
C ARG A 27 5.30 8.09 -9.13
N TYR A 28 6.29 7.32 -9.53
CA TYR A 28 6.17 5.89 -9.76
C TYR A 28 6.71 5.16 -8.53
N ILE A 29 5.87 4.30 -7.97
CA ILE A 29 6.14 3.55 -6.75
C ILE A 29 6.21 2.08 -7.12
N ALA A 30 7.35 1.44 -6.92
CA ALA A 30 7.52 0.02 -7.19
C ALA A 30 6.77 -0.82 -6.13
N HIS A 31 5.70 -1.52 -6.55
CA HIS A 31 4.91 -2.42 -5.73
C HIS A 31 5.79 -3.56 -5.21
N ARG A 32 5.94 -3.68 -3.90
CA ARG A 32 6.83 -4.65 -3.23
C ARG A 32 8.29 -4.59 -3.71
N GLY A 33 8.74 -3.40 -4.15
CA GLY A 33 10.04 -3.20 -4.80
C GLY A 33 10.06 -3.55 -6.30
N LEU A 34 11.22 -3.46 -6.93
CA LEU A 34 11.38 -3.75 -8.36
C LEU A 34 11.80 -5.22 -8.56
N PHE A 35 10.86 -6.12 -8.39
CA PHE A 35 11.02 -7.57 -8.43
C PHE A 35 10.71 -8.20 -9.80
N ASN A 36 11.06 -9.48 -9.98
CA ASN A 36 10.66 -10.31 -11.12
C ASN A 36 10.18 -11.72 -10.70
N ASN A 37 10.25 -12.05 -9.42
CA ASN A 37 9.90 -13.35 -8.82
C ASN A 37 10.59 -14.58 -9.48
N ARG A 38 11.78 -14.34 -10.05
CA ARG A 38 12.75 -15.36 -10.46
C ARG A 38 14.03 -15.24 -9.62
N ASP A 39 14.82 -14.20 -9.95
CA ASP A 39 16.10 -13.91 -9.30
C ASP A 39 15.97 -12.87 -8.19
N ILE A 40 14.92 -12.08 -8.26
CA ILE A 40 14.62 -10.98 -7.33
C ILE A 40 13.20 -11.16 -6.83
N PRO A 41 12.98 -11.74 -5.64
CA PRO A 41 11.67 -11.90 -5.04
C PRO A 41 11.03 -10.57 -4.67
N GLU A 42 9.68 -10.51 -4.68
CA GLU A 42 8.93 -9.40 -4.11
C GLU A 42 9.25 -9.22 -2.62
N ASN A 43 9.13 -7.99 -2.09
CA ASN A 43 9.39 -7.67 -0.68
C ASN A 43 10.77 -8.11 -0.16
N SER A 44 11.78 -8.17 -1.04
CA SER A 44 13.16 -8.54 -0.71
C SER A 44 14.11 -7.35 -0.75
N LEU A 45 15.24 -7.44 -0.05
CA LEU A 45 16.25 -6.37 -0.05
C LEU A 45 16.78 -6.04 -1.46
N PRO A 46 17.07 -7.01 -2.35
CA PRO A 46 17.47 -6.69 -3.72
C PRO A 46 16.38 -5.98 -4.51
N ALA A 47 15.08 -6.33 -4.33
CA ALA A 47 13.98 -5.64 -5.00
C ALA A 47 13.91 -4.16 -4.60
N PHE A 48 14.11 -3.85 -3.32
CA PHE A 48 14.14 -2.48 -2.81
C PHE A 48 15.38 -1.72 -3.27
N ARG A 49 16.58 -2.32 -3.20
CA ARG A 49 17.81 -1.71 -3.73
C ARG A 49 17.66 -1.34 -5.21
N LYS A 50 17.10 -2.25 -6.00
CA LYS A 50 16.87 -2.03 -7.43
C LYS A 50 15.87 -0.89 -7.68
N ALA A 51 14.79 -0.79 -6.91
CA ALA A 51 13.85 0.32 -7.00
C ALA A 51 14.52 1.67 -6.69
N VAL A 52 15.27 1.75 -5.58
CA VAL A 52 16.02 2.96 -5.17
C VAL A 52 17.08 3.38 -6.20
N GLN A 53 17.82 2.40 -6.77
CA GLN A 53 18.81 2.67 -7.82
C GLN A 53 18.20 3.25 -9.08
N ASN A 54 16.96 2.85 -9.41
CA ASN A 54 16.21 3.35 -10.55
C ASN A 54 15.35 4.60 -10.22
N GLY A 55 15.49 5.18 -9.04
CA GLY A 55 14.81 6.44 -8.66
C GLY A 55 13.32 6.28 -8.37
N TYR A 56 12.81 5.06 -8.22
CA TYR A 56 11.42 4.81 -7.86
C TYR A 56 11.20 4.96 -6.36
N GLY A 57 9.97 5.33 -5.98
CA GLY A 57 9.48 5.09 -4.64
C GLY A 57 9.22 3.60 -4.42
N ILE A 58 8.93 3.23 -3.20
CA ILE A 58 8.69 1.84 -2.78
C ILE A 58 7.35 1.76 -2.07
N GLU A 59 6.57 0.78 -2.43
CA GLU A 59 5.50 0.25 -1.59
C GLU A 59 5.95 -1.10 -1.03
N LEU A 60 5.57 -1.39 0.22
CA LEU A 60 5.90 -2.62 0.91
C LEU A 60 4.84 -3.01 1.96
N ASP A 61 4.81 -4.29 2.28
CA ASP A 61 3.84 -4.91 3.18
C ASP A 61 4.47 -5.23 4.54
N VAL A 62 3.92 -4.70 5.64
CA VAL A 62 4.45 -4.94 7.01
C VAL A 62 3.52 -5.85 7.80
N GLN A 63 4.12 -6.85 8.45
CA GLN A 63 3.45 -7.78 9.36
C GLN A 63 4.29 -7.99 10.64
N LEU A 64 3.65 -8.55 11.70
CA LEU A 64 4.32 -8.99 12.92
C LEU A 64 4.51 -10.50 12.92
N THR A 65 5.69 -10.93 13.34
CA THR A 65 5.98 -12.31 13.70
C THR A 65 5.37 -12.66 15.06
N LYS A 66 5.45 -13.95 15.44
CA LYS A 66 5.03 -14.46 16.77
C LYS A 66 5.76 -13.76 17.93
N ASP A 67 7.02 -13.43 17.73
CA ASP A 67 7.92 -12.79 18.70
C ASP A 67 8.03 -11.27 18.53
N ASP A 68 6.98 -10.65 17.98
CA ASP A 68 6.82 -9.19 17.84
C ASP A 68 7.86 -8.47 16.98
N ARG A 69 8.48 -9.15 16.02
CA ARG A 69 9.38 -8.50 15.06
C ARG A 69 8.59 -8.00 13.85
N LEU A 70 8.86 -6.77 13.42
CA LEU A 70 8.31 -6.24 12.17
C LEU A 70 9.10 -6.81 10.99
N VAL A 71 8.41 -7.52 10.10
CA VAL A 71 8.95 -8.10 8.89
C VAL A 71 8.22 -7.57 7.66
N VAL A 72 8.87 -7.66 6.49
CA VAL A 72 8.27 -7.22 5.23
C VAL A 72 7.90 -8.44 4.41
N PHE A 73 6.59 -8.70 4.30
CA PHE A 73 6.05 -9.86 3.61
C PHE A 73 4.55 -9.67 3.33
N HIS A 74 4.06 -10.10 2.17
CA HIS A 74 2.69 -9.81 1.74
C HIS A 74 1.65 -10.77 2.33
N ASP A 75 1.84 -12.09 2.17
CA ASP A 75 0.80 -13.07 2.47
C ASP A 75 0.76 -13.39 3.97
N GLY A 76 -0.42 -13.75 4.49
CA GLY A 76 -0.52 -14.35 5.83
C GLY A 76 0.10 -15.75 5.89
N SER A 77 0.08 -16.51 4.77
CA SER A 77 0.69 -17.83 4.64
C SER A 77 2.04 -17.75 3.94
N LEU A 78 3.01 -18.54 4.41
CA LEU A 78 4.34 -18.64 3.80
C LEU A 78 4.35 -19.45 2.49
N GLN A 79 3.27 -20.21 2.22
CA GLN A 79 3.23 -21.27 1.18
C GLN A 79 3.64 -20.77 -0.21
N ARG A 80 3.14 -19.62 -0.66
CA ARG A 80 3.39 -19.13 -2.02
C ARG A 80 4.86 -18.76 -2.26
N MET A 81 5.48 -18.11 -1.28
CA MET A 81 6.82 -17.56 -1.44
C MET A 81 7.93 -18.46 -0.90
N THR A 82 7.61 -19.42 -0.04
CA THR A 82 8.64 -20.29 0.58
C THR A 82 8.37 -21.80 0.42
N GLY A 83 7.19 -22.19 -0.07
CA GLY A 83 6.78 -23.59 -0.12
C GLY A 83 6.36 -24.18 1.24
N VAL A 84 6.45 -23.43 2.32
CA VAL A 84 6.18 -23.88 3.69
C VAL A 84 4.71 -23.62 4.06
N SER A 85 3.99 -24.68 4.47
CA SER A 85 2.58 -24.59 4.87
C SER A 85 2.41 -24.16 6.32
N LYS A 86 2.76 -22.87 6.62
CA LYS A 86 2.59 -22.22 7.91
C LYS A 86 2.10 -20.79 7.70
N ASN A 87 1.50 -20.18 8.75
CA ASN A 87 1.21 -18.75 8.74
C ASN A 87 2.39 -17.97 9.32
N LEU A 88 2.67 -16.81 8.77
CA LEU A 88 3.76 -15.95 9.23
C LEU A 88 3.63 -15.60 10.72
N ILE A 89 2.42 -15.28 11.16
CA ILE A 89 2.14 -14.85 12.54
C ILE A 89 2.41 -15.94 13.58
N ASP A 90 2.47 -17.20 13.17
CA ASP A 90 2.74 -18.35 14.06
C ASP A 90 4.23 -18.66 14.18
N CYS A 91 5.09 -17.99 13.37
CA CYS A 91 6.54 -18.20 13.33
C CYS A 91 7.30 -17.08 14.06
N SER A 92 8.39 -17.44 14.77
CA SER A 92 9.37 -16.46 15.23
C SER A 92 10.22 -15.94 14.07
N TYR A 93 10.89 -14.80 14.26
CA TYR A 93 11.78 -14.28 13.22
C TYR A 93 12.96 -15.25 12.95
N GLU A 94 13.49 -15.88 13.98
CA GLU A 94 14.55 -16.88 13.83
C GLU A 94 14.12 -18.05 12.93
N GLU A 95 12.91 -18.59 13.17
CA GLU A 95 12.31 -19.62 12.33
C GLU A 95 12.13 -19.18 10.88
N LEU A 96 11.67 -17.93 10.65
CA LEU A 96 11.53 -17.38 9.30
C LEU A 96 12.86 -17.30 8.54
N GLN A 97 13.98 -17.19 9.26
CA GLN A 97 15.31 -17.15 8.65
C GLN A 97 15.81 -18.53 8.14
N GLU A 98 15.09 -19.61 8.43
CA GLU A 98 15.37 -20.93 7.84
C GLU A 98 14.79 -21.04 6.42
N TYR A 99 13.79 -20.21 6.08
CA TYR A 99 13.07 -20.29 4.81
C TYR A 99 13.64 -19.30 3.78
N ARG A 100 13.65 -19.72 2.52
CA ARG A 100 14.07 -18.92 1.38
C ARG A 100 12.88 -18.42 0.59
N LEU A 101 13.00 -17.24 0.01
CA LEU A 101 12.01 -16.68 -0.89
C LEU A 101 12.20 -17.29 -2.29
N LEU A 102 11.24 -18.09 -2.73
CA LEU A 102 11.30 -18.82 -4.00
C LEU A 102 12.58 -19.69 -4.08
N GLU A 103 13.14 -19.82 -5.27
CA GLU A 103 14.40 -20.56 -5.50
C GLU A 103 15.64 -19.66 -5.40
N THR A 104 15.65 -18.69 -4.46
CA THR A 104 16.76 -17.75 -4.27
C THR A 104 17.40 -17.90 -2.89
N ASP A 105 18.51 -17.19 -2.64
CA ASP A 105 19.14 -17.12 -1.32
C ASP A 105 18.50 -16.04 -0.41
N GLU A 106 17.55 -15.29 -0.93
CA GLU A 106 16.87 -14.23 -0.18
C GLU A 106 15.94 -14.79 0.89
N LYS A 107 15.82 -14.05 1.97
CA LYS A 107 14.98 -14.37 3.14
C LYS A 107 14.00 -13.25 3.40
N ILE A 108 13.01 -13.52 4.24
CA ILE A 108 12.06 -12.49 4.70
C ILE A 108 12.83 -11.45 5.51
N PRO A 109 12.90 -10.17 5.05
CA PRO A 109 13.70 -9.16 5.72
C PRO A 109 12.98 -8.56 6.93
N LEU A 110 13.75 -8.11 7.92
CA LEU A 110 13.24 -7.17 8.92
C LEU A 110 12.90 -5.84 8.27
N PHE A 111 11.85 -5.20 8.77
CA PHE A 111 11.50 -3.84 8.35
C PHE A 111 12.66 -2.86 8.56
N ASP A 112 13.42 -3.01 9.66
CA ASP A 112 14.62 -2.23 9.94
C ASP A 112 15.70 -2.35 8.86
N ASP A 113 15.89 -3.54 8.29
CA ASP A 113 16.89 -3.75 7.25
C ASP A 113 16.46 -3.13 5.92
N VAL A 114 15.15 -3.13 5.65
CA VAL A 114 14.60 -2.40 4.50
C VAL A 114 14.82 -0.90 4.65
N LEU A 115 14.55 -0.31 5.81
CA LEU A 115 14.75 1.13 6.05
C LEU A 115 16.20 1.59 5.83
N LYS A 116 17.20 0.72 6.07
CA LYS A 116 18.63 1.01 5.79
C LYS A 116 18.95 1.10 4.29
N VAL A 117 18.13 0.48 3.44
CA VAL A 117 18.30 0.52 1.98
C VAL A 117 17.79 1.81 1.37
N LEU A 118 16.83 2.46 2.04
CA LEU A 118 16.16 3.64 1.52
C LEU A 118 17.05 4.89 1.61
N LYS A 119 16.94 5.76 0.62
CA LYS A 119 17.45 7.12 0.70
C LYS A 119 16.40 8.04 1.32
N LYS A 120 16.83 9.17 1.90
CA LYS A 120 15.94 10.13 2.57
C LYS A 120 14.84 10.69 1.65
N ASP A 121 15.12 10.79 0.35
CA ASP A 121 14.21 11.29 -0.68
C ASP A 121 13.42 10.19 -1.40
N THR A 122 13.60 8.92 -1.03
CA THR A 122 12.83 7.80 -1.58
C THR A 122 11.41 7.80 -0.97
N PRO A 123 10.34 8.03 -1.77
CA PRO A 123 8.98 7.92 -1.26
C PRO A 123 8.68 6.50 -0.81
N LEU A 124 8.19 6.34 0.41
CA LEU A 124 7.83 5.05 1.00
C LEU A 124 6.33 5.02 1.28
N ILE A 125 5.66 3.98 0.78
CA ILE A 125 4.28 3.63 1.13
C ILE A 125 4.31 2.32 1.91
N ILE A 126 3.75 2.33 3.12
CA ILE A 126 3.76 1.19 4.04
C ILE A 126 2.34 0.65 4.13
N GLU A 127 2.08 -0.51 3.51
CA GLU A 127 0.82 -1.23 3.73
C GLU A 127 0.88 -1.98 5.06
N ILE A 128 -0.04 -1.67 5.97
CA ILE A 128 -0.26 -2.46 7.18
C ILE A 128 -1.19 -3.61 6.84
N LYS A 129 -0.67 -4.83 6.88
CA LYS A 129 -1.44 -6.04 6.56
C LYS A 129 -2.49 -6.32 7.63
N THR A 130 -3.54 -7.00 7.23
CA THR A 130 -4.74 -7.20 8.05
C THR A 130 -4.78 -8.54 8.75
N GLU A 131 -3.91 -9.43 8.38
CA GLU A 131 -3.76 -10.76 8.95
C GLU A 131 -3.28 -10.67 10.41
N GLY A 132 -4.05 -11.24 11.31
CA GLY A 132 -3.70 -11.33 12.72
C GLY A 132 -3.80 -10.01 13.49
N ARG A 133 -2.70 -9.56 14.07
CA ARG A 133 -2.66 -8.46 15.08
C ARG A 133 -2.47 -7.07 14.44
N TYR A 134 -3.32 -6.68 13.50
CA TYR A 134 -3.15 -5.45 12.70
C TYR A 134 -3.03 -4.16 13.54
N ILE A 135 -3.72 -4.04 14.67
CA ILE A 135 -3.59 -2.86 15.55
C ILE A 135 -2.19 -2.83 16.20
N GLU A 136 -1.71 -3.96 16.66
CA GLU A 136 -0.36 -4.04 17.25
C GLU A 136 0.71 -3.81 16.18
N THR A 137 0.54 -4.39 14.99
CA THR A 137 1.39 -4.11 13.82
C THR A 137 1.43 -2.61 13.52
N THR A 138 0.26 -1.94 13.53
CA THR A 138 0.18 -0.48 13.32
C THR A 138 0.98 0.28 14.38
N LYS A 139 0.78 -0.04 15.65
CA LYS A 139 1.48 0.62 16.77
C LYS A 139 3.00 0.48 16.65
N ARG A 140 3.49 -0.75 16.44
CA ARG A 140 4.93 -1.02 16.29
C ARG A 140 5.53 -0.33 15.08
N THR A 141 4.81 -0.32 13.95
CA THR A 141 5.25 0.39 12.75
C THR A 141 5.34 1.89 13.01
N VAL A 142 4.33 2.49 13.62
CA VAL A 142 4.34 3.91 14.00
C VAL A 142 5.50 4.23 14.94
N GLU A 143 5.69 3.44 16.01
CA GLU A 143 6.79 3.62 16.95
C GLU A 143 8.15 3.58 16.25
N ARG A 144 8.34 2.60 15.36
CA ARG A 144 9.58 2.49 14.59
C ARG A 144 9.79 3.69 13.65
N MET A 145 8.73 4.20 13.05
CA MET A 145 8.81 5.32 12.09
C MET A 145 9.03 6.69 12.74
N ARG A 146 8.85 6.83 14.06
CA ARG A 146 9.10 8.12 14.76
C ARG A 146 10.53 8.63 14.59
N SER A 147 11.51 7.75 14.44
CA SER A 147 12.93 8.10 14.21
C SER A 147 13.31 8.13 12.73
N TYR A 148 12.37 7.87 11.81
CA TYR A 148 12.65 7.86 10.38
C TYR A 148 12.44 9.25 9.79
N GLU A 149 13.49 9.83 9.20
CA GLU A 149 13.48 11.18 8.66
C GLU A 149 13.10 11.26 7.17
N GLY A 150 12.86 10.13 6.52
CA GLY A 150 12.49 10.07 5.11
C GLY A 150 11.00 10.33 4.87
N LEU A 151 10.62 10.44 3.60
CA LEU A 151 9.24 10.62 3.17
C LEU A 151 8.49 9.30 3.25
N TYR A 152 7.42 9.22 4.05
CA TYR A 152 6.58 8.03 4.14
C TYR A 152 5.10 8.36 4.36
N ASN A 153 4.26 7.39 4.04
CA ASN A 153 2.87 7.33 4.43
C ASN A 153 2.48 5.87 4.78
N MET A 154 1.30 5.69 5.36
CA MET A 154 0.79 4.36 5.72
C MET A 154 -0.58 4.13 5.10
N GLU A 155 -0.83 2.92 4.63
CA GLU A 155 -2.12 2.54 4.07
C GLU A 155 -2.56 1.15 4.52
N SER A 156 -3.83 0.85 4.37
CA SER A 156 -4.37 -0.48 4.65
C SER A 156 -5.71 -0.70 3.95
N PHE A 157 -6.01 -1.96 3.62
CA PHE A 157 -7.37 -2.40 3.26
C PHE A 157 -8.31 -2.37 4.45
N ASN A 158 -7.78 -2.52 5.67
CA ASN A 158 -8.60 -2.51 6.88
C ASN A 158 -8.91 -1.08 7.32
N PRO A 159 -10.19 -0.63 7.24
CA PRO A 159 -10.57 0.70 7.68
C PRO A 159 -10.30 0.97 9.16
N MET A 160 -10.15 -0.07 9.98
CA MET A 160 -9.80 0.08 11.41
C MET A 160 -8.37 0.59 11.59
N VAL A 161 -7.42 0.20 10.73
CA VAL A 161 -6.05 0.72 10.71
C VAL A 161 -6.05 2.21 10.36
N VAL A 162 -6.74 2.59 9.28
CA VAL A 162 -6.84 3.99 8.84
C VAL A 162 -7.48 4.86 9.93
N ARG A 163 -8.53 4.33 10.59
CA ARG A 163 -9.16 5.02 11.72
C ARG A 163 -8.27 5.11 12.95
N TYR A 164 -7.47 4.08 13.25
CA TYR A 164 -6.49 4.14 14.33
C TYR A 164 -5.50 5.28 14.09
N LEU A 165 -4.92 5.37 12.87
CA LEU A 165 -4.01 6.44 12.47
C LEU A 165 -4.69 7.81 12.58
N ARG A 166 -5.94 7.95 12.10
CA ARG A 166 -6.70 9.19 12.26
C ARG A 166 -6.77 9.68 13.70
N LYS A 167 -7.03 8.77 14.64
CA LYS A 167 -7.29 9.11 16.05
C LYS A 167 -6.03 9.33 16.86
N ASN A 168 -5.00 8.51 16.64
CA ASN A 168 -3.86 8.42 17.52
C ASN A 168 -2.60 9.04 16.93
N GLU A 169 -2.50 9.11 15.59
CA GLU A 169 -1.33 9.59 14.84
C GLU A 169 -1.78 10.54 13.72
N PRO A 170 -2.41 11.69 14.07
CA PRO A 170 -3.04 12.57 13.08
C PRO A 170 -2.04 13.19 12.09
N ASP A 171 -0.76 13.23 12.40
CA ASP A 171 0.28 13.79 11.53
C ASP A 171 0.74 12.83 10.42
N ILE A 172 0.57 11.52 10.61
CA ILE A 172 0.88 10.52 9.60
C ILE A 172 -0.12 10.63 8.44
N ILE A 173 0.40 10.66 7.22
CA ILE A 173 -0.42 10.56 6.01
C ILE A 173 -0.95 9.13 5.93
N ARG A 174 -2.28 9.00 5.74
CA ARG A 174 -2.96 7.71 5.75
C ARG A 174 -3.82 7.50 4.51
N GLY A 175 -3.68 6.33 3.89
CA GLY A 175 -4.42 5.90 2.72
C GLY A 175 -5.46 4.83 3.03
N GLN A 176 -6.61 4.89 2.37
CA GLN A 176 -7.56 3.79 2.33
C GLN A 176 -7.36 2.99 1.04
N LEU A 177 -6.94 1.75 1.18
CA LEU A 177 -6.90 0.77 0.09
C LEU A 177 -8.30 0.21 -0.16
N SER A 178 -8.67 0.09 -1.44
CA SER A 178 -9.91 -0.58 -1.82
C SER A 178 -9.87 -1.12 -3.25
N TYR A 179 -10.75 -2.09 -3.51
CA TYR A 179 -10.98 -2.70 -4.82
C TYR A 179 -12.43 -3.16 -4.93
N ASN A 180 -12.79 -3.84 -6.01
CA ASN A 180 -14.13 -4.40 -6.17
C ASN A 180 -14.30 -5.71 -5.37
N TYR A 181 -14.61 -5.59 -4.08
CA TYR A 181 -14.88 -6.75 -3.21
C TYR A 181 -16.14 -7.53 -3.62
N VAL A 182 -17.08 -6.88 -4.32
CA VAL A 182 -18.35 -7.53 -4.70
C VAL A 182 -18.10 -8.65 -5.69
N ASP A 183 -17.18 -8.43 -6.63
CA ASP A 183 -16.82 -9.43 -7.65
C ASP A 183 -15.75 -10.43 -7.15
N ASP A 184 -15.14 -10.19 -5.99
CA ASP A 184 -14.15 -11.09 -5.40
C ASP A 184 -14.83 -12.31 -4.77
N ARG A 185 -14.74 -13.45 -5.47
CA ARG A 185 -15.28 -14.74 -5.02
C ARG A 185 -14.49 -15.35 -3.85
N ASN A 186 -13.25 -14.94 -3.65
CA ASN A 186 -12.38 -15.44 -2.58
C ASN A 186 -12.59 -14.70 -1.27
N SER A 187 -13.18 -13.51 -1.31
CA SER A 187 -13.48 -12.74 -0.11
C SER A 187 -14.58 -13.38 0.72
N THR A 188 -14.30 -13.63 1.99
CA THR A 188 -15.25 -14.18 2.98
C THR A 188 -16.14 -13.13 3.64
N LEU A 189 -15.99 -11.85 3.27
CA LEU A 189 -16.79 -10.76 3.83
C LEU A 189 -18.27 -10.89 3.47
N PRO A 190 -19.19 -10.54 4.38
CA PRO A 190 -20.62 -10.44 4.08
C PRO A 190 -20.89 -9.43 2.94
N LEU A 191 -21.87 -9.71 2.08
CA LEU A 191 -22.19 -8.87 0.92
C LEU A 191 -22.42 -7.39 1.26
N PRO A 192 -23.11 -7.01 2.37
CA PRO A 192 -23.22 -5.60 2.76
C PRO A 192 -21.89 -4.93 3.02
N MET A 193 -20.93 -5.65 3.64
CA MET A 193 -19.59 -5.14 3.89
C MET A 193 -18.79 -5.02 2.60
N LYS A 194 -18.88 -6.01 1.69
CA LYS A 194 -18.28 -5.92 0.34
C LYS A 194 -18.77 -4.67 -0.39
N PHE A 195 -20.07 -4.40 -0.34
CA PHE A 195 -20.65 -3.20 -0.96
C PHE A 195 -20.12 -1.90 -0.33
N VAL A 196 -20.06 -1.82 0.99
CA VAL A 196 -19.54 -0.66 1.74
C VAL A 196 -18.09 -0.38 1.38
N LEU A 197 -17.23 -1.41 1.36
CA LEU A 197 -15.80 -1.28 1.07
C LEU A 197 -15.54 -0.96 -0.40
N THR A 198 -16.20 -1.66 -1.34
CA THR A 198 -16.10 -1.37 -2.78
C THR A 198 -16.45 0.08 -3.10
N ASN A 199 -17.46 0.62 -2.40
CA ASN A 199 -17.97 1.96 -2.64
C ASN A 199 -17.39 3.03 -1.70
N LEU A 200 -16.36 2.69 -0.91
CA LEU A 200 -15.62 3.64 -0.07
C LEU A 200 -16.51 4.43 0.92
N LEU A 201 -17.61 3.83 1.40
CA LEU A 201 -18.61 4.51 2.23
C LEU A 201 -18.16 4.73 3.69
N LEU A 202 -16.95 4.35 4.05
CA LEU A 202 -16.37 4.60 5.37
C LEU A 202 -15.42 5.81 5.39
N ASN A 203 -15.28 6.56 4.29
CA ASN A 203 -14.33 7.67 4.23
C ASN A 203 -14.61 8.76 5.26
N LEU A 204 -15.87 9.11 5.51
CA LEU A 204 -16.22 10.05 6.58
C LEU A 204 -15.74 9.56 7.96
N TRP A 205 -15.77 8.25 8.18
CA TRP A 205 -15.36 7.64 9.45
C TRP A 205 -13.87 7.49 9.61
N ASN A 206 -13.14 7.12 8.52
CA ASN A 206 -11.69 6.90 8.50
C ASN A 206 -10.92 8.19 8.25
N ASP A 207 -11.50 9.12 7.48
CA ASP A 207 -10.91 10.38 7.04
C ASP A 207 -9.52 10.19 6.40
N PRO A 208 -9.41 9.37 5.32
CA PRO A 208 -8.14 9.11 4.65
C PRO A 208 -7.65 10.36 3.90
N ASP A 209 -6.34 10.56 3.85
CA ASP A 209 -5.71 11.64 3.09
C ASP A 209 -5.68 11.35 1.58
N TYR A 210 -5.66 10.06 1.23
CA TYR A 210 -5.75 9.59 -0.15
C TYR A 210 -6.48 8.25 -0.25
N ILE A 211 -6.92 7.94 -1.46
CA ILE A 211 -7.57 6.67 -1.80
C ILE A 211 -6.66 5.89 -2.74
N ALA A 212 -6.18 4.73 -2.31
CA ALA A 212 -5.50 3.77 -3.18
C ALA A 212 -6.53 2.78 -3.73
N TYR A 213 -6.92 2.96 -5.00
CA TYR A 213 -7.99 2.19 -5.62
C TYR A 213 -7.49 1.37 -6.80
N ASP A 214 -8.09 0.18 -6.96
CA ASP A 214 -7.80 -0.71 -8.08
C ASP A 214 -8.02 -0.01 -9.42
N CYS A 215 -6.94 0.13 -10.18
CA CYS A 215 -6.92 0.84 -11.45
C CYS A 215 -7.68 0.12 -12.57
N THR A 216 -8.02 -1.15 -12.39
CA THR A 216 -8.86 -1.91 -13.34
C THR A 216 -10.34 -1.55 -13.20
N ASN A 217 -10.77 -0.97 -12.06
CA ASN A 217 -12.17 -0.68 -11.74
C ASN A 217 -12.49 0.82 -11.70
N THR A 218 -11.92 1.61 -12.60
CA THR A 218 -12.18 3.06 -12.73
C THR A 218 -13.63 3.40 -13.12
N GLY A 219 -14.41 2.39 -13.51
CA GLY A 219 -15.86 2.52 -13.80
C GLY A 219 -16.75 2.66 -12.56
N ASN A 220 -16.25 2.35 -11.35
CA ASN A 220 -17.02 2.45 -10.13
C ASN A 220 -17.52 3.89 -9.88
N LEU A 221 -18.82 4.04 -9.63
CA LEU A 221 -19.46 5.37 -9.49
C LEU A 221 -18.88 6.16 -8.30
N SER A 222 -18.73 5.52 -7.15
CA SER A 222 -18.16 6.15 -5.94
C SER A 222 -16.76 6.66 -6.19
N PHE A 223 -15.90 5.86 -6.83
CA PHE A 223 -14.54 6.25 -7.19
C PHE A 223 -14.52 7.43 -8.19
N ARG A 224 -15.41 7.42 -9.19
CA ARG A 224 -15.51 8.54 -10.15
C ARG A 224 -15.97 9.83 -9.48
N ILE A 225 -16.90 9.76 -8.53
CA ILE A 225 -17.32 10.92 -7.74
C ILE A 225 -16.14 11.43 -6.91
N LEU A 226 -15.43 10.54 -6.22
CA LEU A 226 -14.25 10.89 -5.41
C LEU A 226 -13.17 11.59 -6.24
N SER A 227 -12.74 10.96 -7.33
CA SER A 227 -11.60 11.45 -8.12
C SER A 227 -11.92 12.71 -8.91
N ARG A 228 -13.14 12.83 -9.48
CA ARG A 228 -13.50 13.94 -10.38
C ARG A 228 -14.23 15.10 -9.72
N PHE A 229 -15.19 14.81 -8.82
CA PHE A 229 -16.02 15.85 -8.22
C PHE A 229 -15.51 16.28 -6.85
N LEU A 230 -15.15 15.33 -5.97
CA LEU A 230 -14.59 15.65 -4.66
C LEU A 230 -13.10 15.95 -4.72
N LYS A 231 -12.45 15.70 -5.89
CA LYS A 231 -11.01 15.94 -6.11
C LYS A 231 -10.15 15.30 -5.01
N ALA A 232 -10.48 14.07 -4.61
CA ALA A 232 -9.69 13.30 -3.68
C ALA A 232 -8.30 13.01 -4.27
N GLU A 233 -7.28 12.96 -3.42
CA GLU A 233 -5.99 12.42 -3.82
C GLU A 233 -6.14 10.91 -4.06
N CYS A 234 -5.76 10.44 -5.25
CA CYS A 234 -5.91 9.05 -5.66
C CYS A 234 -4.57 8.44 -6.06
N VAL A 235 -4.31 7.24 -5.57
CA VAL A 235 -3.14 6.43 -5.90
C VAL A 235 -3.61 5.22 -6.70
N ALA A 236 -3.07 5.04 -7.91
CA ALA A 236 -3.39 3.88 -8.75
C ALA A 236 -2.70 2.63 -8.21
N ARG A 237 -3.43 1.54 -8.13
CA ARG A 237 -2.91 0.27 -7.64
C ARG A 237 -3.60 -0.90 -8.36
N THR A 238 -2.91 -1.86 -8.89
CA THR A 238 -1.52 -1.90 -9.31
C THR A 238 -1.48 -1.83 -10.82
N VAL A 239 -0.74 -0.86 -11.34
CA VAL A 239 -0.61 -0.65 -12.79
C VAL A 239 0.37 -1.68 -13.36
N LYS A 240 -0.02 -2.39 -14.42
CA LYS A 240 0.75 -3.52 -14.96
C LYS A 240 1.24 -3.34 -16.39
N SER A 241 0.89 -2.23 -17.05
CA SER A 241 1.37 -1.90 -18.39
C SER A 241 1.39 -0.41 -18.67
N GLN A 242 2.17 -0.02 -19.69
CA GLN A 242 2.22 1.35 -20.18
C GLN A 242 0.89 1.83 -20.77
N GLU A 243 0.14 0.93 -21.42
CA GLU A 243 -1.19 1.23 -21.96
C GLU A 243 -2.17 1.52 -20.84
N GLU A 244 -2.14 0.69 -19.78
CA GLU A 244 -2.98 0.91 -18.61
C GLU A 244 -2.64 2.24 -17.94
N LEU A 245 -1.35 2.55 -17.73
CA LEU A 245 -0.89 3.81 -17.18
C LEU A 245 -1.44 5.01 -17.97
N LYS A 246 -1.33 5.00 -19.29
CA LYS A 246 -1.87 6.06 -20.16
C LYS A 246 -3.39 6.20 -20.01
N ARG A 247 -4.11 5.08 -19.96
CA ARG A 247 -5.59 5.05 -19.86
C ARG A 247 -6.11 5.66 -18.57
N ILE A 248 -5.40 5.43 -17.43
CA ILE A 248 -5.89 5.81 -16.10
C ILE A 248 -5.30 7.13 -15.60
N SER A 249 -4.30 7.71 -16.25
CA SER A 249 -3.52 8.86 -15.79
C SER A 249 -4.36 10.08 -15.38
N SER A 250 -5.56 10.24 -15.95
CA SER A 250 -6.48 11.35 -15.61
C SER A 250 -7.24 11.18 -14.28
N TYR A 251 -7.18 10.00 -13.65
CA TYR A 251 -7.91 9.71 -12.41
C TYR A 251 -7.01 9.73 -11.18
N TYR A 252 -5.68 9.58 -11.36
CA TYR A 252 -4.74 9.34 -10.27
C TYR A 252 -3.57 10.32 -10.30
N GLN A 253 -3.03 10.64 -9.14
CA GLN A 253 -1.90 11.53 -8.97
C GLN A 253 -0.58 10.78 -8.72
N CYS A 254 -0.64 9.53 -8.24
CA CYS A 254 0.49 8.66 -7.95
C CYS A 254 0.22 7.25 -8.46
N PHE A 255 1.26 6.49 -8.83
CA PHE A 255 1.11 5.21 -9.52
C PHE A 255 1.97 4.13 -8.87
N ILE A 256 1.34 3.17 -8.20
CA ILE A 256 1.98 1.93 -7.75
C ILE A 256 1.95 0.95 -8.92
N PHE A 257 3.13 0.48 -9.35
CA PHE A 257 3.28 -0.36 -10.54
C PHE A 257 4.10 -1.63 -10.29
N ASP A 258 3.84 -2.67 -11.06
CA ASP A 258 4.67 -3.86 -11.19
C ASP A 258 4.66 -4.41 -12.64
N SER A 259 5.49 -5.41 -12.91
CA SER A 259 5.51 -6.18 -14.16
C SER A 259 5.97 -5.43 -15.43
N PHE A 260 6.24 -4.12 -15.36
CA PHE A 260 6.80 -3.31 -16.45
C PHE A 260 7.66 -2.16 -15.89
N LEU A 261 8.35 -1.43 -16.76
CA LEU A 261 9.06 -0.19 -16.41
C LEU A 261 8.34 0.99 -17.08
N PRO A 262 7.83 1.97 -16.29
CA PRO A 262 7.16 3.13 -16.84
C PRO A 262 8.06 3.96 -17.76
N GLU A 263 7.57 4.36 -18.95
CA GLU A 263 8.28 5.26 -19.87
C GLU A 263 8.47 6.64 -19.22
N GLY A 264 9.62 7.29 -19.48
CA GLY A 264 9.92 8.63 -18.94
C GLY A 264 10.32 8.65 -17.46
N SER A 265 10.54 7.49 -16.86
CA SER A 265 10.94 7.35 -15.47
C SER A 265 12.46 7.49 -15.24
N ASP A 266 13.18 8.18 -16.15
CA ASP A 266 14.60 8.50 -15.93
C ASP A 266 14.74 9.40 -14.69
N PRO A 267 15.45 8.94 -13.65
CA PRO A 267 15.66 9.71 -12.41
C PRO A 267 16.24 11.10 -12.63
N SER A 268 16.97 11.31 -13.74
CA SER A 268 17.55 12.60 -14.11
C SER A 268 16.50 13.64 -14.55
N GLN A 269 15.34 13.20 -15.03
CA GLN A 269 14.24 14.05 -15.51
C GLN A 269 13.20 14.38 -14.42
N MET A 270 13.19 13.62 -13.30
CA MET A 270 12.27 13.86 -12.18
C MET A 270 12.70 15.00 -11.24
N LYS A 271 13.87 15.60 -11.46
CA LYS A 271 14.44 16.70 -10.63
C LYS A 271 14.17 18.11 -11.17
N LYS A 272 13.23 18.28 -12.11
CA LYS A 272 12.86 19.61 -12.62
C LYS A 272 11.50 20.07 -12.14
#